data_0c12556d0f42c21febac37df5fabafda
#
_entry.id   0c12556d0f42c21febac37df5fabafda
#
_cell.length_a   1.000
_cell.length_b   1.000
_cell.length_c   1.000
_cell.angle_alpha   90.00
_cell.angle_beta   90.00
_cell.angle_gamma   90.00
#
_symmetry.space_group_name_H-M   'P 1'
#
loop_
_entity.id
_entity.type
_entity.pdbx_description
1 polymer ?
#
loop_
_entity_poly.entity_id
_entity_poly.type
_entity_poly.pdbx_seq_one_letter_code
_entity_poly.pdbx_strand_id
1 'polypeptide(L)'
;FENLILQNLQQSFNDRYPEAHFKAVLQSDTELNGNISLDPLSRYENFLDTSEQGVVGWYFPQVLQEYDIKSQRSQMGSLPKLPGAGVCLSGGMDIGAALIGTPELLVSSEFYCPILCMSAFAHSDERMILVLKSYGPHLEFWCMTQMLSKHTTQVSEQWAGGLTVFAKF
;
A
#
# COMPACT_ATOMS: atom_id res chain seq x y z
N PHE A 1 -10.04 -6.78 3.71
CA PHE A 1 -9.63 -5.40 3.37
C PHE A 1 -10.83 -4.57 2.93
N GLU A 2 -11.57 -4.99 1.89
CA GLU A 2 -12.68 -4.21 1.30
C GLU A 2 -13.80 -3.88 2.29
N ASN A 3 -14.23 -4.86 3.08
CA ASN A 3 -15.40 -4.75 3.96
C ASN A 3 -15.12 -4.03 5.30
N LEU A 4 -13.88 -3.75 5.61
CA LEU A 4 -13.51 -3.08 6.86
C LEU A 4 -12.56 -1.91 6.60
N ILE A 5 -11.39 -2.15 6.06
CA ILE A 5 -10.35 -1.12 5.95
C ILE A 5 -10.74 -0.03 4.96
N LEU A 6 -11.21 -0.40 3.76
CA LEU A 6 -11.64 0.59 2.76
C LEU A 6 -12.85 1.41 3.23
N GLN A 7 -13.79 0.81 3.94
CA GLN A 7 -14.96 1.53 4.47
C GLN A 7 -14.57 2.53 5.55
N ASN A 8 -13.71 2.13 6.51
CA ASN A 8 -13.22 3.02 7.54
C ASN A 8 -12.35 4.15 6.97
N LEU A 9 -11.53 3.83 5.97
CA LEU A 9 -10.73 4.82 5.25
C LEU A 9 -11.62 5.84 4.54
N GLN A 10 -12.65 5.37 3.83
CA GLN A 10 -13.63 6.24 3.18
C GLN A 10 -14.33 7.16 4.18
N GLN A 11 -14.76 6.61 5.31
CA GLN A 11 -15.43 7.38 6.37
C GLN A 11 -14.48 8.45 6.94
N SER A 12 -13.30 8.06 7.39
CA SER A 12 -12.31 8.96 7.95
C SER A 12 -11.94 10.09 6.97
N PHE A 13 -11.76 9.75 5.68
CA PHE A 13 -11.45 10.72 4.66
C PHE A 13 -12.60 11.70 4.42
N ASN A 14 -13.84 11.22 4.29
CA ASN A 14 -15.00 12.06 4.05
C ASN A 14 -15.32 12.96 5.26
N ASP A 15 -15.12 12.46 6.49
CA ASP A 15 -15.30 13.25 7.72
C ASP A 15 -14.27 14.38 7.81
N ARG A 16 -13.06 14.13 7.38
CA ARG A 16 -11.96 15.12 7.40
C ARG A 16 -12.04 16.12 6.25
N TYR A 17 -12.48 15.66 5.08
CA TYR A 17 -12.52 16.42 3.83
C TYR A 17 -13.92 16.34 3.20
N PRO A 18 -14.92 17.01 3.74
CA PRO A 18 -16.32 16.91 3.27
C PRO A 18 -16.51 17.39 1.81
N GLU A 19 -15.60 18.25 1.32
CA GLU A 19 -15.62 18.74 -0.07
C GLU A 19 -14.85 17.82 -1.04
N ALA A 20 -14.23 16.77 -0.52
CA ALA A 20 -13.48 15.79 -1.31
C ALA A 20 -14.25 14.48 -1.42
N HIS A 21 -13.77 13.58 -2.28
CA HIS A 21 -14.44 12.31 -2.50
C HIS A 21 -13.46 11.14 -2.40
N PHE A 22 -13.84 10.12 -1.66
CA PHE A 22 -13.19 8.83 -1.71
C PHE A 22 -13.87 7.96 -2.78
N LYS A 23 -13.07 7.36 -3.64
CA LYS A 23 -13.56 6.48 -4.69
C LYS A 23 -12.77 5.18 -4.73
N ALA A 24 -13.46 4.06 -4.61
CA ALA A 24 -12.88 2.76 -4.93
C ALA A 24 -13.14 2.47 -6.41
N VAL A 25 -12.07 2.38 -7.19
CA VAL A 25 -12.13 2.03 -8.61
C VAL A 25 -11.51 0.66 -8.79
N LEU A 26 -12.38 -0.32 -8.90
CA LEU A 26 -12.00 -1.63 -9.39
C LEU A 26 -12.29 -1.65 -10.88
N GLN A 27 -11.32 -2.01 -11.71
CA GLN A 27 -11.60 -2.26 -13.11
C GLN A 27 -12.58 -3.43 -13.21
N SER A 28 -13.54 -3.33 -14.09
CA SER A 28 -14.83 -4.04 -14.12
C SER A 28 -14.82 -5.56 -13.99
N ASP A 29 -13.67 -6.21 -14.02
CA ASP A 29 -13.54 -7.67 -13.96
C ASP A 29 -12.55 -8.13 -12.87
N THR A 30 -12.09 -7.24 -12.01
CA THR A 30 -11.13 -7.56 -10.95
C THR A 30 -11.83 -7.63 -9.60
N GLU A 31 -12.51 -8.73 -9.34
CA GLU A 31 -12.80 -9.10 -7.97
C GLU A 31 -11.47 -9.35 -7.26
N LEU A 32 -11.24 -8.69 -6.14
CA LEU A 32 -10.03 -8.92 -5.34
C LEU A 32 -10.08 -10.31 -4.70
N ASN A 33 -11.27 -10.77 -4.35
CA ASN A 33 -11.47 -12.08 -3.75
C ASN A 33 -11.06 -13.21 -4.70
N GLY A 34 -10.10 -14.02 -4.25
CA GLY A 34 -9.54 -15.12 -5.04
C GLY A 34 -8.45 -14.72 -6.03
N ASN A 35 -8.27 -13.41 -6.30
CA ASN A 35 -7.24 -12.91 -7.20
C ASN A 35 -6.03 -12.29 -6.48
N ILE A 36 -6.16 -12.04 -5.18
CA ILE A 36 -5.11 -11.44 -4.37
C ILE A 36 -4.57 -12.47 -3.38
N SER A 37 -3.24 -12.54 -3.29
CA SER A 37 -2.52 -13.33 -2.30
C SER A 37 -1.40 -12.50 -1.68
N LEU A 38 -0.89 -12.94 -0.53
CA LEU A 38 0.33 -12.36 0.03
C LEU A 38 1.54 -12.86 -0.76
N ASP A 39 2.43 -11.95 -1.13
CA ASP A 39 3.73 -12.35 -1.66
C ASP A 39 4.60 -12.87 -0.52
N PRO A 40 5.15 -14.09 -0.59
CA PRO A 40 5.91 -14.69 0.51
C PRO A 40 7.21 -13.94 0.83
N LEU A 41 7.77 -13.21 -0.13
CA LEU A 41 8.97 -12.40 0.08
C LEU A 41 8.66 -11.05 0.76
N SER A 42 7.39 -10.66 0.82
CA SER A 42 6.96 -9.40 1.44
C SER A 42 7.13 -9.37 2.96
N ARG A 43 7.17 -10.53 3.62
CA ARG A 43 7.14 -10.70 5.09
C ARG A 43 5.88 -10.14 5.76
N TYR A 44 4.84 -9.86 4.99
CA TYR A 44 3.62 -9.23 5.50
C TYR A 44 2.80 -10.17 6.39
N GLU A 45 2.92 -11.48 6.19
CA GLU A 45 2.29 -12.49 7.05
C GLU A 45 2.72 -12.31 8.52
N ASN A 46 4.01 -12.05 8.78
CA ASN A 46 4.50 -11.79 10.13
C ASN A 46 3.86 -10.53 10.76
N PHE A 47 3.55 -9.52 9.95
CA PHE A 47 2.84 -8.34 10.41
C PHE A 47 1.40 -8.68 10.80
N LEU A 48 0.69 -9.45 9.97
CA LEU A 48 -0.67 -9.88 10.25
C LEU A 48 -0.74 -10.71 11.53
N ASP A 49 0.11 -11.71 11.69
CA ASP A 49 0.19 -12.56 12.88
C ASP A 49 0.46 -11.73 14.16
N THR A 50 1.35 -10.73 14.04
CA THR A 50 1.65 -9.85 15.17
C THR A 50 0.46 -8.94 15.49
N SER A 51 -0.26 -8.48 14.48
CA SER A 51 -1.38 -7.55 14.63
C SER A 51 -2.56 -8.14 15.41
N GLU A 52 -2.75 -9.48 15.39
CA GLU A 52 -3.77 -10.16 16.18
C GLU A 52 -3.59 -9.97 17.70
N GLN A 53 -2.37 -9.71 18.14
CA GLN A 53 -2.01 -9.52 19.55
C GLN A 53 -1.79 -8.04 19.92
N GLY A 54 -1.98 -7.16 18.95
CA GLY A 54 -1.63 -5.75 19.07
C GLY A 54 -0.23 -5.46 18.51
N VAL A 55 -0.15 -4.47 17.65
CA VAL A 55 1.08 -4.06 16.99
C VAL A 55 1.27 -2.55 17.10
N VAL A 56 2.49 -2.13 17.30
CA VAL A 56 2.91 -0.74 17.16
C VAL A 56 4.00 -0.66 16.10
N GLY A 57 3.98 0.37 15.27
CA GLY A 57 4.95 0.46 14.20
C GLY A 57 5.01 1.81 13.51
N TRP A 58 5.88 1.87 12.53
CA TRP A 58 6.14 3.03 11.69
C TRP A 58 5.90 2.64 10.23
N TYR A 59 5.08 3.39 9.56
CA TYR A 59 4.87 3.28 8.12
C TYR A 59 5.70 4.34 7.38
N PHE A 60 6.49 3.90 6.42
CA PHE A 60 7.35 4.72 5.57
C PHE A 60 6.83 4.66 4.12
N PRO A 61 6.06 5.64 3.66
CA PRO A 61 5.30 5.52 2.41
C PRO A 61 6.15 5.54 1.13
N GLN A 62 7.38 6.08 1.18
CA GLN A 62 8.17 6.37 -0.04
C GLN A 62 9.58 5.78 -0.04
N VAL A 63 9.88 4.88 0.88
CA VAL A 63 11.25 4.37 1.08
C VAL A 63 11.79 3.59 -0.13
N LEU A 64 10.90 2.99 -0.91
CA LEU A 64 11.26 2.08 -2.01
C LEU A 64 10.87 2.60 -3.40
N GLN A 65 10.70 3.90 -3.56
CA GLN A 65 10.19 4.50 -4.80
C GLN A 65 11.08 4.28 -6.03
N GLU A 66 12.38 4.01 -5.84
CA GLU A 66 13.32 3.76 -6.94
C GLU A 66 13.32 2.30 -7.43
N TYR A 67 12.57 1.42 -6.77
CA TYR A 67 12.52 0.01 -7.09
C TYR A 67 11.16 -0.38 -7.67
N ASP A 68 11.15 -1.19 -8.72
CA ASP A 68 9.94 -1.88 -9.14
C ASP A 68 9.49 -2.89 -8.06
N ILE A 69 8.22 -3.29 -8.11
CA ILE A 69 7.62 -4.15 -7.07
C ILE A 69 8.35 -5.50 -6.96
N LYS A 70 8.81 -6.07 -8.07
CA LYS A 70 9.55 -7.32 -8.07
C LYS A 70 10.89 -7.18 -7.34
N SER A 71 11.58 -6.07 -7.59
CA SER A 71 12.83 -5.73 -6.91
C SER A 71 12.60 -5.45 -5.43
N GLN A 72 11.51 -4.73 -5.07
CA GLN A 72 11.14 -4.50 -3.67
C GLN A 72 10.96 -5.83 -2.91
N ARG A 73 10.22 -6.79 -3.50
CA ARG A 73 10.00 -8.11 -2.91
C ARG A 73 11.30 -8.90 -2.76
N SER A 74 12.10 -8.93 -3.81
CA SER A 74 13.41 -9.60 -3.78
C SER A 74 14.33 -9.04 -2.71
N GLN A 75 14.43 -7.72 -2.60
CA GLN A 75 15.22 -7.04 -1.57
C GLN A 75 14.69 -7.35 -0.18
N MET A 76 13.38 -7.26 0.05
CA MET A 76 12.77 -7.60 1.33
C MET A 76 13.05 -9.04 1.74
N GLY A 77 12.94 -9.99 0.80
CA GLY A 77 13.24 -11.40 1.06
C GLY A 77 14.68 -11.64 1.51
N SER A 78 15.64 -10.84 1.01
CA SER A 78 17.07 -10.95 1.31
C SER A 78 17.51 -10.26 2.61
N LEU A 79 16.70 -9.37 3.19
CA LEU A 79 17.06 -8.66 4.42
C LEU A 79 17.24 -9.62 5.60
N PRO A 80 18.19 -9.36 6.50
CA PRO A 80 18.31 -10.13 7.75
C PRO A 80 17.07 -9.92 8.64
N LYS A 81 16.81 -10.86 9.54
CA LYS A 81 15.81 -10.67 10.59
C LYS A 81 16.31 -9.65 11.61
N LEU A 82 15.48 -8.69 11.97
CA LEU A 82 15.80 -7.71 13.00
C LEU A 82 15.43 -8.28 14.39
N PRO A 83 16.34 -8.22 15.38
CA PRO A 83 16.01 -8.62 16.74
C PRO A 83 14.94 -7.69 17.35
N GLY A 84 13.86 -8.26 17.85
CA GLY A 84 12.80 -7.50 18.56
C GLY A 84 11.89 -6.64 17.69
N ALA A 85 12.10 -6.60 16.38
CA ALA A 85 11.25 -5.87 15.46
C ALA A 85 11.02 -6.68 14.18
N GLY A 86 9.84 -6.49 13.58
CA GLY A 86 9.53 -6.96 12.25
C GLY A 86 9.70 -5.86 11.22
N VAL A 87 9.97 -6.25 9.99
CA VAL A 87 9.96 -5.38 8.83
C VAL A 87 9.29 -6.10 7.67
N CYS A 88 8.40 -5.42 6.97
CA CYS A 88 7.69 -5.96 5.82
C CYS A 88 7.45 -4.89 4.75
N LEU A 89 7.17 -5.33 3.53
CA LEU A 89 6.57 -4.46 2.53
C LEU A 89 5.15 -4.11 2.97
N SER A 90 4.72 -2.90 2.64
CA SER A 90 3.39 -2.43 3.04
C SER A 90 2.27 -3.07 2.23
N GLY A 91 1.16 -3.29 2.90
CA GLY A 91 -0.05 -3.86 2.35
C GLY A 91 -1.29 -3.02 2.68
N GLY A 92 -2.45 -3.65 2.68
CA GLY A 92 -3.70 -2.92 2.84
C GLY A 92 -3.99 -2.46 4.27
N MET A 93 -3.59 -3.23 5.28
CA MET A 93 -3.95 -2.92 6.67
C MET A 93 -3.12 -1.77 7.24
N ASP A 94 -1.82 -1.81 7.08
CA ASP A 94 -0.91 -0.78 7.57
C ASP A 94 -1.08 0.55 6.82
N ILE A 95 -1.17 0.53 5.47
CA ILE A 95 -1.48 1.71 4.67
C ILE A 95 -2.86 2.27 5.05
N GLY A 96 -3.87 1.40 5.13
CA GLY A 96 -5.21 1.81 5.51
C GLY A 96 -5.26 2.42 6.91
N ALA A 97 -4.62 1.79 7.90
CA ALA A 97 -4.55 2.30 9.27
C ALA A 97 -3.81 3.65 9.33
N ALA A 98 -2.69 3.79 8.61
CA ALA A 98 -1.96 5.07 8.53
C ALA A 98 -2.84 6.19 7.95
N LEU A 99 -3.58 5.92 6.87
CA LEU A 99 -4.45 6.90 6.22
C LEU A 99 -5.74 7.18 7.01
N ILE A 100 -6.26 6.22 7.78
CA ILE A 100 -7.37 6.47 8.72
C ILE A 100 -6.92 7.43 9.83
N GLY A 101 -5.71 7.23 10.35
CA GLY A 101 -5.14 8.11 11.39
C GLY A 101 -4.61 9.44 10.86
N THR A 102 -4.15 9.47 9.62
CA THR A 102 -3.48 10.63 8.99
C THR A 102 -3.89 10.73 7.52
N PRO A 103 -5.14 11.09 7.21
CA PRO A 103 -5.62 11.17 5.83
C PRO A 103 -4.89 12.25 5.01
N GLU A 104 -4.24 13.22 5.68
CA GLU A 104 -3.41 14.26 5.07
C GLU A 104 -2.21 13.71 4.28
N LEU A 105 -1.81 12.48 4.52
CA LEU A 105 -0.68 11.86 3.84
C LEU A 105 -0.82 11.87 2.31
N LEU A 106 -2.05 11.77 1.81
CA LEU A 106 -2.35 11.81 0.39
C LEU A 106 -3.10 13.08 -0.05
N VAL A 107 -3.25 14.07 0.81
CA VAL A 107 -3.95 15.32 0.48
C VAL A 107 -2.99 16.49 0.68
N SER A 108 -2.53 17.07 -0.40
CA SER A 108 -1.68 18.27 -0.38
C SER A 108 -2.06 19.18 -1.53
N SER A 109 -2.11 20.49 -1.24
CA SER A 109 -2.20 21.55 -2.25
C SER A 109 -0.83 22.09 -2.69
N GLU A 110 0.23 21.73 -1.99
CA GLU A 110 1.56 22.32 -2.15
C GLU A 110 2.55 21.40 -2.86
N PHE A 111 2.32 20.08 -2.80
CA PHE A 111 3.22 19.11 -3.39
C PHE A 111 2.46 17.90 -3.96
N TYR A 112 3.14 17.22 -4.85
CA TYR A 112 2.62 16.01 -5.48
C TYR A 112 2.52 14.87 -4.46
N CYS A 113 1.35 14.24 -4.39
CA CYS A 113 1.14 13.08 -3.52
C CYS A 113 1.56 11.80 -4.23
N PRO A 114 2.28 10.90 -3.57
CA PRO A 114 2.73 9.66 -4.17
C PRO A 114 1.57 8.68 -4.42
N ILE A 115 1.80 7.74 -5.33
CA ILE A 115 0.97 6.56 -5.45
C ILE A 115 1.47 5.53 -4.44
N LEU A 116 0.65 5.16 -3.45
CA LEU A 116 1.01 4.17 -2.45
C LEU A 116 0.71 2.77 -2.96
N CYS A 117 1.76 2.04 -3.32
CA CYS A 117 1.64 0.67 -3.80
C CYS A 117 1.57 -0.32 -2.63
N MET A 118 0.61 -1.22 -2.68
CA MET A 118 0.49 -2.34 -1.73
C MET A 118 1.38 -3.49 -2.18
N SER A 119 2.70 -3.30 -2.12
CA SER A 119 3.70 -4.24 -2.67
C SER A 119 3.75 -5.58 -1.95
N ALA A 120 3.14 -5.68 -0.76
CA ALA A 120 2.98 -6.95 -0.06
C ALA A 120 1.98 -7.91 -0.73
N PHE A 121 1.08 -7.40 -1.57
CA PHE A 121 0.08 -8.22 -2.25
C PHE A 121 0.49 -8.54 -3.68
N ALA A 122 0.28 -9.78 -4.08
CA ALA A 122 0.37 -10.25 -5.45
C ALA A 122 -1.02 -10.47 -6.03
N HIS A 123 -1.24 -10.04 -7.27
CA HIS A 123 -2.45 -10.34 -8.04
C HIS A 123 -2.21 -11.56 -8.93
N SER A 124 -3.26 -12.34 -9.22
CA SER A 124 -3.18 -13.49 -10.13
C SER A 124 -2.70 -13.12 -11.54
N ASP A 125 -3.01 -11.91 -12.02
CA ASP A 125 -2.36 -11.29 -13.15
C ASP A 125 -1.17 -10.46 -12.64
N GLU A 126 0.06 -10.91 -12.94
CA GLU A 126 1.31 -10.26 -12.50
C GLU A 126 1.46 -8.81 -12.96
N ARG A 127 0.66 -8.39 -13.94
CA ARG A 127 0.66 -6.99 -14.42
C ARG A 127 -0.16 -6.06 -13.54
N MET A 128 -1.02 -6.62 -12.69
CA MET A 128 -1.93 -5.83 -11.84
C MET A 128 -1.30 -5.55 -10.48
N ILE A 129 -1.58 -4.37 -9.97
CA ILE A 129 -1.15 -3.91 -8.64
C ILE A 129 -2.27 -3.15 -7.94
N LEU A 130 -2.27 -3.22 -6.63
CA LEU A 130 -3.17 -2.46 -5.77
C LEU A 130 -2.49 -1.18 -5.32
N VAL A 131 -3.19 -0.06 -5.44
CA VAL A 131 -2.65 1.25 -5.08
C VAL A 131 -3.70 2.13 -4.43
N LEU A 132 -3.25 3.03 -3.57
CA LEU A 132 -3.98 4.21 -3.13
C LEU A 132 -3.28 5.44 -3.69
N LYS A 133 -4.04 6.35 -4.27
CA LYS A 133 -3.53 7.58 -4.86
C LYS A 133 -4.52 8.72 -4.65
N SER A 134 -4.02 9.94 -4.66
CA SER A 134 -4.87 11.12 -4.76
C SER A 134 -4.86 11.70 -6.18
N TYR A 135 -5.99 12.26 -6.56
CA TYR A 135 -6.14 13.00 -7.79
C TYR A 135 -6.96 14.27 -7.51
N GLY A 136 -6.29 15.39 -7.33
CA GLY A 136 -6.92 16.60 -6.84
C GLY A 136 -7.58 16.35 -5.49
N PRO A 137 -8.89 16.65 -5.31
CA PRO A 137 -9.61 16.44 -4.07
C PRO A 137 -10.07 14.99 -3.86
N HIS A 138 -9.66 14.05 -4.73
CA HIS A 138 -10.11 12.67 -4.67
C HIS A 138 -9.03 11.76 -4.11
N LEU A 139 -9.40 10.90 -3.16
CA LEU A 139 -8.61 9.74 -2.77
C LEU A 139 -9.20 8.52 -3.48
N GLU A 140 -8.37 7.79 -4.19
CA GLU A 140 -8.80 6.67 -5.01
C GLU A 140 -8.05 5.39 -4.64
N PHE A 141 -8.81 4.31 -4.44
CA PHE A 141 -8.29 2.95 -4.42
C PHE A 141 -8.42 2.32 -5.80
N TRP A 142 -7.31 1.80 -6.33
CA TRP A 142 -7.26 1.19 -7.65
C TRP A 142 -6.61 -0.18 -7.63
N CYS A 143 -7.16 -1.09 -8.43
CA CYS A 143 -6.44 -2.21 -8.99
C CYS A 143 -6.07 -1.83 -10.44
N MET A 144 -4.82 -1.56 -10.71
CA MET A 144 -4.38 -1.01 -12.00
C MET A 144 -3.26 -1.82 -12.63
N THR A 145 -3.15 -1.71 -13.95
CA THR A 145 -2.07 -2.36 -14.70
C THR A 145 -0.76 -1.63 -14.45
N GLN A 146 0.26 -2.34 -14.02
CA GLN A 146 1.62 -1.85 -13.99
C GLN A 146 2.15 -1.74 -15.42
N MET A 147 2.48 -0.53 -15.86
CA MET A 147 3.19 -0.36 -17.12
C MET A 147 4.62 -0.85 -16.97
N LEU A 148 4.84 -2.10 -17.28
CA LEU A 148 6.18 -2.66 -17.45
C LEU A 148 6.72 -2.15 -18.79
N SER A 149 7.28 -0.96 -18.78
CA SER A 149 8.04 -0.48 -19.93
C SER A 149 9.31 -1.33 -20.07
N LYS A 150 9.38 -2.13 -21.10
CA LYS A 150 10.59 -2.90 -21.43
C LYS A 150 11.82 -2.03 -21.75
N HIS A 151 11.64 -0.72 -21.82
CA HIS A 151 12.64 0.23 -22.33
C HIS A 151 13.01 1.36 -21.37
N THR A 152 12.37 1.48 -20.21
CA THR A 152 12.75 2.49 -19.22
C THR A 152 13.17 1.82 -17.94
N THR A 153 14.44 1.97 -17.59
CA THR A 153 14.98 1.69 -16.25
C THR A 153 14.53 2.74 -15.23
N GLN A 154 13.74 3.72 -15.64
CA GLN A 154 13.16 4.72 -14.77
C GLN A 154 11.85 4.20 -14.23
N VAL A 155 11.89 3.73 -13.00
CA VAL A 155 10.69 3.62 -12.15
C VAL A 155 10.14 5.03 -12.03
N SER A 156 8.88 5.22 -12.37
CA SER A 156 8.25 6.53 -12.22
C SER A 156 8.36 6.96 -10.76
N GLU A 157 8.83 8.17 -10.50
CA GLU A 157 8.86 8.78 -9.15
C GLU A 157 7.49 8.81 -8.46
N GLN A 158 6.45 8.55 -9.23
CA GLN A 158 5.07 8.45 -8.79
C GLN A 158 4.74 7.15 -8.05
N TRP A 159 5.58 6.13 -8.18
CA TRP A 159 5.35 4.81 -7.60
C TRP A 159 6.15 4.68 -6.30
N ALA A 160 5.45 4.77 -5.19
CA ALA A 160 6.08 4.62 -3.89
C ALA A 160 5.73 3.25 -3.29
N GLY A 161 6.75 2.40 -3.17
CA GLY A 161 6.68 1.21 -2.33
C GLY A 161 6.86 1.61 -0.87
N GLY A 162 5.92 1.23 -0.03
CA GLY A 162 5.97 1.47 1.40
C GLY A 162 6.66 0.33 2.15
N LEU A 163 7.21 0.70 3.30
CA LEU A 163 7.82 -0.23 4.26
C LEU A 163 7.21 -0.01 5.63
N THR A 164 6.89 -1.08 6.32
CA THR A 164 6.40 -1.03 7.69
C THR A 164 7.40 -1.72 8.62
N VAL A 165 7.84 -0.99 9.64
CA VAL A 165 8.64 -1.52 10.76
C VAL A 165 7.73 -1.62 11.96
N PHE A 166 7.67 -2.77 12.61
CA PHE A 166 6.72 -3.02 13.67
C PHE A 166 7.30 -3.87 14.80
N ALA A 167 6.67 -3.76 15.95
CA ALA A 167 6.94 -4.60 17.10
C ALA A 167 5.62 -5.01 17.76
N LYS A 168 5.66 -6.10 18.52
CA LYS A 168 4.54 -6.48 19.37
C LYS A 168 4.34 -5.41 20.45
N PHE A 169 3.08 -5.05 20.68
CA PHE A 169 2.68 -4.13 21.73
C PHE A 169 2.64 -4.82 23.10
#